data_b1e4f85f4ebb6bbb37d8a80bc26637b4
#
_entry.id   b1e4f85f4ebb6bbb37d8a80bc26637b4
#
_cell.length_a   1.000
_cell.length_b   1.000
_cell.length_c   1.000
_cell.angle_alpha   90.00
_cell.angle_beta   90.00
_cell.angle_gamma   90.00
#
_symmetry.space_group_name_H-M   'P 1'
#
loop_
_entity.id
_entity.type
_entity.pdbx_description
1 polymer ?
#
loop_
_entity_poly.entity_id
_entity_poly.type
_entity_poly.pdbx_seq_one_letter_code
_entity_poly.pdbx_strand_id
1 'polypeptide(L)' 'MNYYQYSLSKIKTAKTVEQLDKVEVWLEKMYNAGVLTPSELSILDGVLVDKHLKLEG' A
#
# COMPACT_ATOMS: atom_id res chain seq x y z
N MET A 1 13.57 -9.84 4.47
CA MET A 1 12.94 -8.54 4.16
C MET A 1 11.55 -8.50 4.77
N ASN A 2 11.20 -7.38 5.38
CA ASN A 2 9.86 -7.21 5.95
C ASN A 2 8.96 -6.51 4.92
N TYR A 3 8.09 -7.27 4.27
CA TYR A 3 7.23 -6.75 3.22
C TYR A 3 6.21 -5.73 3.74
N TYR A 4 5.80 -5.85 5.00
CA TYR A 4 4.90 -4.89 5.61
C TYR A 4 5.55 -3.50 5.69
N GLN A 5 6.76 -3.42 6.22
CA GLN A 5 7.51 -2.16 6.32
C GLN A 5 7.84 -1.60 4.94
N TYR A 6 8.19 -2.45 4.01
CA TYR A 6 8.47 -2.05 2.64
C TYR A 6 7.23 -1.44 1.99
N SER A 7 6.07 -2.06 2.21
CA SER A 7 4.80 -1.57 1.67
C SER A 7 4.43 -0.20 2.25
N LEU A 8 4.61 -0.02 3.57
CA LEU A 8 4.39 1.27 4.20
C LEU A 8 5.26 2.35 3.59
N SER A 9 6.53 2.03 3.36
CA SER A 9 7.47 2.96 2.75
C SER A 9 7.03 3.36 1.34
N LYS A 10 6.57 2.39 0.54
CA LYS A 10 6.07 2.67 -0.80
C LYS A 10 4.87 3.62 -0.78
N ILE A 11 3.93 3.39 0.13
CA ILE A 11 2.76 4.25 0.26
C ILE A 11 3.18 5.67 0.66
N LYS A 12 4.06 5.77 1.64
CA LYS A 12 4.50 7.08 2.15
C LYS A 12 5.27 7.88 1.12
N THR A 13 6.02 7.22 0.24
CA THR A 13 6.84 7.89 -0.77
C THR A 13 6.10 8.17 -2.07
N ALA A 14 4.89 7.65 -2.23
CA ALA A 14 4.07 7.95 -3.40
C ALA A 14 3.70 9.43 -3.40
N LYS A 15 3.90 10.11 -4.53
CA LYS A 15 3.66 11.55 -4.66
C LYS A 15 2.44 11.87 -5.51
N THR A 16 1.94 10.90 -6.27
CA THR A 16 0.77 11.08 -7.14
C THR A 16 -0.20 9.94 -6.95
N VAL A 17 -1.46 10.17 -7.33
CA VAL A 17 -2.50 9.14 -7.29
C VAL A 17 -2.11 7.97 -8.20
N GLU A 18 -1.50 8.23 -9.35
CA GLU A 18 -1.05 7.17 -10.24
C GLU A 18 -0.02 6.26 -9.57
N GLN A 19 0.95 6.84 -8.85
CA GLN A 19 1.94 6.06 -8.13
C GLN A 19 1.28 5.23 -7.05
N LEU A 20 0.30 5.80 -6.36
CA LEU A 20 -0.44 5.11 -5.30
C LEU A 20 -1.23 3.93 -5.86
N ASP A 21 -1.86 4.10 -7.03
CA ASP A 21 -2.59 3.02 -7.71
C ASP A 21 -1.67 1.85 -8.04
N LYS A 22 -0.44 2.13 -8.46
CA LYS A 22 0.56 1.09 -8.73
C LYS A 22 0.93 0.33 -7.47
N VAL A 23 1.04 1.04 -6.35
CA VAL A 23 1.30 0.41 -5.06
C VAL A 23 0.15 -0.51 -4.66
N GLU A 24 -1.09 -0.07 -4.88
CA GLU A 24 -2.27 -0.89 -4.58
C GLU A 24 -2.25 -2.22 -5.35
N VAL A 25 -1.95 -2.18 -6.65
CA VAL A 25 -1.83 -3.38 -7.47
C VAL A 25 -0.72 -4.28 -6.94
N TRP A 26 0.41 -3.70 -6.55
CA TRP A 26 1.52 -4.45 -5.99
C TRP A 26 1.13 -5.13 -4.67
N LEU A 27 0.37 -4.44 -3.81
CA LEU A 27 -0.11 -5.01 -2.54
C LEU A 27 -1.00 -6.22 -2.79
N GLU A 28 -1.89 -6.15 -3.77
CA GLU A 28 -2.76 -7.28 -4.12
C GLU A 28 -1.93 -8.48 -4.57
N LYS A 29 -0.90 -8.25 -5.37
CA LYS A 29 -0.01 -9.32 -5.82
C LYS A 29 0.73 -9.96 -4.65
N MET A 30 1.19 -9.15 -3.70
CA MET A 30 1.89 -9.65 -2.52
C MET A 30 0.96 -10.46 -1.62
N TYR A 31 -0.27 -10.00 -1.46
CA TYR A 31 -1.26 -10.73 -0.69
C TYR A 31 -1.57 -12.09 -1.34
N ASN A 32 -1.79 -12.11 -2.66
CA ASN A 32 -2.07 -13.34 -3.39
C ASN A 32 -0.89 -14.30 -3.37
N ALA A 33 0.32 -13.79 -3.29
CA ALA A 33 1.53 -14.60 -3.19
C ALA A 33 1.77 -15.15 -1.76
N GLY A 34 0.96 -14.72 -0.79
CA GLY A 34 1.05 -15.21 0.59
C GLY A 34 2.13 -14.54 1.44
N VAL A 35 2.71 -13.42 0.98
CA VAL A 35 3.74 -12.71 1.74
C VAL A 35 3.17 -11.64 2.67
N LEU A 36 1.88 -11.35 2.55
CA LEU A 36 1.18 -10.44 3.46
C LEU A 36 -0.02 -11.17 4.09
N THR A 37 -0.24 -10.97 5.38
CA THR A 37 -1.41 -11.51 6.05
C THR A 37 -2.63 -10.64 5.78
N PRO A 38 -3.87 -11.19 5.94
CA PRO A 38 -5.07 -10.35 5.81
C PRO A 38 -5.07 -9.15 6.75
N SER A 39 -4.56 -9.31 7.97
CA SER A 39 -4.47 -8.20 8.93
C SER A 39 -3.53 -7.11 8.44
N GLU A 40 -2.38 -7.49 7.92
CA GLU A 40 -1.42 -6.54 7.36
C GLU A 40 -2.00 -5.79 6.16
N LEU A 41 -2.67 -6.52 5.28
CA LEU A 41 -3.30 -5.91 4.10
C LEU A 41 -4.36 -4.89 4.52
N SER A 42 -5.17 -5.22 5.52
CA SER A 42 -6.20 -4.31 6.04
C SER A 42 -5.60 -3.01 6.56
N ILE A 43 -4.51 -3.10 7.31
CA ILE A 43 -3.81 -1.91 7.84
C ILE A 43 -3.24 -1.10 6.67
N LEU A 44 -2.61 -1.76 5.71
CA LEU A 44 -2.02 -1.09 4.56
C LEU A 44 -3.08 -0.41 3.70
N ASP A 45 -4.24 -1.04 3.52
CA ASP A 45 -5.35 -0.42 2.81
C ASP A 45 -5.82 0.87 3.48
N GLY A 46 -5.89 0.87 4.81
CA GLY A 46 -6.24 2.07 5.56
C GLY A 46 -5.26 3.21 5.34
N VAL A 47 -3.96 2.90 5.38
CA VAL A 47 -2.92 3.89 5.14
C VAL A 47 -2.98 4.39 3.69
N LEU A 48 -3.25 3.50 2.75
CA LEU A 48 -3.35 3.83 1.33
C LEU A 48 -4.51 4.78 1.07
N VAL A 49 -5.68 4.51 1.65
CA VAL A 49 -6.86 5.37 1.51
C VAL A 49 -6.57 6.75 2.11
N ASP A 50 -5.96 6.82 3.27
CA ASP A 50 -5.59 8.08 3.92
C ASP A 50 -4.66 8.90 3.02
N LYS A 51 -3.65 8.26 2.45
CA LYS A 51 -2.71 8.91 1.53
C LYS A 51 -3.41 9.40 0.27
N HIS A 52 -4.33 8.60 -0.26
CA HIS A 52 -5.10 8.94 -1.46
C HIS A 52 -5.90 10.23 -1.22
N LEU A 53 -6.56 10.34 -0.07
CA LEU A 53 -7.31 11.53 0.28
C LEU A 53 -6.41 12.76 0.39
N LYS A 54 -5.22 12.59 0.96
CA LYS A 54 -4.26 13.69 1.09
C LYS A 54 -3.76 14.16 -0.27
N LEU A 55 -3.55 13.25 -1.20
CA LEU A 55 -3.07 13.59 -2.54
C LEU A 55 -4.15 14.26 -3.38
N GLU A 56 -5.41 13.92 -3.16
CA GLU A 56 -6.54 14.55 -3.84
C GLU A 56 -6.91 15.91 -3.24
N GLY A 57 -6.68 16.05 -1.96
CA GLY A 57 -7.03 17.25 -1.22
C GLY A 57 -5.99 18.33 -1.29
#